data_93633119c96d6d31d82168bbc9caf0aa
#
_entry.id   93633119c96d6d31d82168bbc9caf0aa
#
_cell.length_a   1.000
_cell.length_b   1.000
_cell.length_c   1.000
_cell.angle_alpha   90.00
_cell.angle_beta   90.00
_cell.angle_gamma   90.00
#
_symmetry.space_group_name_H-M   'P 1'
#
loop_
_entity.id
_entity.type
_entity.pdbx_description
1 polymer ?
#
loop_
_entity_poly.entity_id
_entity_poly.type
_entity_poly.pdbx_seq_one_letter_code
_entity_poly.pdbx_strand_id
1 'polypeptide(L)'
;MNAAGFTFDFRPGRIAVGAGCVDQLGTELERQDIDSAMLVSGRTVGTTPAVVDPIREGLGHRLVAEFPETTPAKTLGTALAGLERARTEGVDAVVAVGGGSTLDTAKVLAALSSHGDSAAAVARDAVETGDLPVATDGDPLSIVAVPTTLAGADLSDLAGVTLSLDRDADLDSERADDGPPSGGVRDPRLMPDALFYDADLYRTTPQSVLASSAMNGFDKGLEMLYSPLSTPITDGTAARGLRLLRSGLGAISEDPMDADRLSDALAGIVAVQYGLAGAEGYRASIVHAFGHGFSHGYDVHQGTIHGIVAPHVLRYVFSEVDGRRDLIAEALGLDVAGRPADVVAEAIVDAVAAVRDELGLPGRLRDVEGVAQGDFPEIADAIHADDLLAVAPDGVDPSVAEIAAILERAW
;
A
#
# COMPACT_ATOMS: atom_id res chain seq x y z
N MET A 1 7.77 -25.21 -19.12
CA MET A 1 7.60 -23.85 -19.67
C MET A 1 8.98 -23.24 -19.79
N ASN A 2 9.36 -22.76 -20.96
CA ASN A 2 10.58 -21.95 -21.10
C ASN A 2 10.23 -20.57 -20.54
N ALA A 3 10.93 -20.16 -19.48
CA ALA A 3 10.77 -18.80 -18.95
C ALA A 3 11.14 -17.81 -20.06
N ALA A 4 10.22 -16.90 -20.41
CA ALA A 4 10.56 -15.77 -21.25
C ALA A 4 11.67 -14.94 -20.56
N GLY A 5 12.51 -14.25 -21.33
CA GLY A 5 13.46 -13.32 -20.74
C GLY A 5 12.70 -12.24 -19.95
N PHE A 6 13.20 -11.87 -18.78
CA PHE A 6 12.62 -10.83 -17.91
C PHE A 6 13.71 -9.99 -17.26
N THR A 7 13.34 -8.79 -16.83
CA THR A 7 14.17 -7.90 -16.02
C THR A 7 13.54 -7.81 -14.63
N PHE A 8 14.37 -7.77 -13.59
CA PHE A 8 13.97 -7.58 -12.21
C PHE A 8 14.99 -6.67 -11.53
N ASP A 9 14.55 -5.52 -11.06
CA ASP A 9 15.40 -4.56 -10.39
C ASP A 9 15.76 -5.06 -8.99
N PHE A 10 17.05 -5.30 -8.77
CA PHE A 10 17.57 -5.65 -7.46
C PHE A 10 17.89 -4.38 -6.68
N ARG A 11 17.18 -4.17 -5.56
CA ARG A 11 17.37 -3.01 -4.69
C ARG A 11 17.85 -3.47 -3.31
N PRO A 12 19.13 -3.27 -2.98
CA PRO A 12 19.69 -3.69 -1.71
C PRO A 12 19.32 -2.71 -0.60
N GLY A 13 18.17 -2.91 0.01
CA GLY A 13 17.79 -2.28 1.28
C GLY A 13 17.80 -3.30 2.41
N ARG A 14 17.63 -2.86 3.66
CA ARG A 14 17.48 -3.75 4.80
C ARG A 14 16.02 -3.88 5.20
N ILE A 15 15.55 -5.10 5.38
CA ILE A 15 14.22 -5.39 5.88
C ILE A 15 14.37 -6.17 7.20
N ALA A 16 13.82 -5.63 8.28
CA ALA A 16 13.70 -6.27 9.58
C ALA A 16 12.22 -6.61 9.84
N VAL A 17 11.93 -7.84 10.25
CA VAL A 17 10.58 -8.31 10.56
C VAL A 17 10.59 -9.01 11.90
N GLY A 18 9.66 -8.67 12.77
CA GLY A 18 9.47 -9.35 14.07
C GLY A 18 9.17 -8.38 15.21
N ALA A 19 8.65 -8.91 16.32
CA ALA A 19 8.35 -8.13 17.51
C ALA A 19 9.63 -7.47 18.08
N GLY A 20 9.55 -6.19 18.43
CA GLY A 20 10.66 -5.42 19.00
C GLY A 20 11.78 -5.09 18.02
N CYS A 21 11.63 -5.32 16.69
CA CYS A 21 12.72 -5.09 15.74
C CYS A 21 13.13 -3.61 15.66
N VAL A 22 12.28 -2.67 16.06
CA VAL A 22 12.59 -1.22 16.10
C VAL A 22 13.71 -0.87 17.08
N ASP A 23 14.05 -1.73 18.02
CA ASP A 23 15.21 -1.58 18.91
C ASP A 23 16.52 -1.50 18.12
N GLN A 24 16.54 -1.97 16.86
CA GLN A 24 17.71 -1.95 15.98
C GLN A 24 17.84 -0.66 15.15
N LEU A 25 16.92 0.30 15.27
CA LEU A 25 16.91 1.53 14.46
C LEU A 25 18.23 2.30 14.57
N GLY A 26 18.72 2.53 15.78
CA GLY A 26 19.99 3.24 16.00
C GLY A 26 21.19 2.52 15.39
N THR A 27 21.23 1.18 15.49
CA THR A 27 22.28 0.37 14.85
C THR A 27 22.19 0.44 13.33
N GLU A 28 20.98 0.50 12.77
CA GLU A 28 20.79 0.64 11.33
C GLU A 28 21.26 2.01 10.83
N LEU A 29 20.91 3.09 11.52
CA LEU A 29 21.39 4.43 11.19
C LEU A 29 22.91 4.52 11.28
N GLU A 30 23.52 3.90 12.29
CA GLU A 30 24.98 3.82 12.40
C GLU A 30 25.62 3.10 11.21
N ARG A 31 25.01 2.00 10.73
CA ARG A 31 25.48 1.26 9.56
C ARG A 31 25.41 2.08 8.27
N GLN A 32 24.53 3.06 8.21
CA GLN A 32 24.34 3.97 7.08
C GLN A 32 25.13 5.29 7.24
N ASP A 33 25.94 5.42 8.29
CA ASP A 33 26.68 6.66 8.63
C ASP A 33 25.74 7.87 8.86
N ILE A 34 24.53 7.63 9.44
CA ILE A 34 23.54 8.65 9.76
C ILE A 34 23.62 8.99 11.24
N ASP A 35 23.90 10.25 11.55
CA ASP A 35 24.04 10.75 12.93
C ASP A 35 22.81 11.46 13.47
N SER A 36 21.96 11.99 12.59
CA SER A 36 20.79 12.78 12.97
C SER A 36 19.54 12.36 12.19
N ALA A 37 18.47 12.03 12.90
CA ALA A 37 17.21 11.60 12.31
C ALA A 37 16.02 12.38 12.86
N MET A 38 15.01 12.60 12.02
CA MET A 38 13.71 13.14 12.40
C MET A 38 12.64 12.06 12.34
N LEU A 39 11.89 11.89 13.43
CA LEU A 39 10.70 11.04 13.48
C LEU A 39 9.54 11.75 12.80
N VAL A 40 9.00 11.17 11.73
CA VAL A 40 7.85 11.69 10.98
C VAL A 40 6.64 10.77 11.20
N SER A 41 5.52 11.33 11.66
CA SER A 41 4.31 10.55 11.93
C SER A 41 3.04 11.39 11.78
N GLY A 42 1.88 10.74 11.76
CA GLY A 42 0.60 11.40 11.99
C GLY A 42 0.41 11.75 13.46
N ARG A 43 -0.49 12.70 13.75
CA ARG A 43 -0.72 13.19 15.11
C ARG A 43 -1.10 12.05 16.07
N THR A 44 -2.00 11.17 15.68
CA THR A 44 -2.44 10.05 16.54
C THR A 44 -1.27 9.12 16.86
N VAL A 45 -0.50 8.69 15.84
CA VAL A 45 0.68 7.84 16.00
C VAL A 45 1.71 8.54 16.88
N GLY A 46 2.06 9.80 16.58
CA GLY A 46 3.06 10.59 17.29
C GLY A 46 2.72 10.91 18.77
N THR A 47 1.45 10.76 19.15
CA THR A 47 0.99 10.96 20.54
C THR A 47 0.64 9.66 21.27
N THR A 48 0.83 8.50 20.62
CA THR A 48 0.57 7.17 21.22
C THR A 48 1.87 6.60 21.79
N PRO A 49 2.06 6.59 23.13
CA PRO A 49 3.31 6.14 23.76
C PRO A 49 3.72 4.72 23.35
N ALA A 50 2.75 3.80 23.25
CA ALA A 50 3.02 2.43 22.83
C ALA A 50 3.66 2.31 21.43
N VAL A 51 3.56 3.35 20.58
CA VAL A 51 4.21 3.40 19.27
C VAL A 51 5.51 4.18 19.33
N VAL A 52 5.47 5.41 19.87
CA VAL A 52 6.62 6.32 19.75
C VAL A 52 7.73 6.04 20.74
N ASP A 53 7.42 5.53 21.93
CA ASP A 53 8.45 5.32 22.96
C ASP A 53 9.46 4.23 22.55
N PRO A 54 9.08 3.04 22.02
CA PRO A 54 10.03 2.07 21.51
C PRO A 54 10.91 2.62 20.37
N ILE A 55 10.35 3.46 19.52
CA ILE A 55 11.08 4.08 18.40
C ILE A 55 12.06 5.12 18.91
N ARG A 56 11.67 5.97 19.87
CA ARG A 56 12.56 6.93 20.53
C ARG A 56 13.72 6.22 21.25
N GLU A 57 13.43 5.13 21.93
CA GLU A 57 14.44 4.30 22.59
C GLU A 57 15.38 3.67 21.57
N GLY A 58 14.85 3.07 20.49
CA GLY A 58 15.63 2.46 19.42
C GLY A 58 16.53 3.46 18.66
N LEU A 59 16.07 4.69 18.45
CA LEU A 59 16.86 5.77 17.82
C LEU A 59 17.89 6.38 18.77
N GLY A 60 17.57 6.44 20.06
CA GLY A 60 18.44 7.00 21.09
C GLY A 60 18.87 8.43 20.80
N HIS A 61 20.15 8.71 20.90
CA HIS A 61 20.72 10.06 20.70
C HIS A 61 20.67 10.57 19.26
N ARG A 62 20.37 9.70 18.28
CA ARG A 62 20.22 10.08 16.86
C ARG A 62 18.88 10.75 16.58
N LEU A 63 17.90 10.61 17.45
CA LEU A 63 16.62 11.34 17.32
C LEU A 63 16.84 12.80 17.75
N VAL A 64 16.86 13.71 16.78
CA VAL A 64 17.09 15.15 17.02
C VAL A 64 15.83 15.99 16.81
N ALA A 65 14.83 15.48 16.08
CA ALA A 65 13.59 16.18 15.81
C ALA A 65 12.39 15.22 15.70
N GLU A 66 11.20 15.75 15.91
CA GLU A 66 9.94 15.07 15.65
C GLU A 66 9.01 15.96 14.85
N PHE A 67 8.25 15.35 13.93
CA PHE A 67 7.25 15.99 13.10
C PHE A 67 5.97 15.12 13.08
N PRO A 68 5.10 15.24 14.12
CA PRO A 68 3.88 14.44 14.25
C PRO A 68 2.68 15.12 13.58
N GLU A 69 2.83 15.57 12.32
CA GLU A 69 1.86 16.45 11.69
C GLU A 69 1.40 15.97 10.31
N THR A 70 1.74 14.72 9.91
CA THR A 70 1.22 14.17 8.66
C THR A 70 -0.27 13.89 8.77
N THR A 71 -0.98 14.05 7.65
CA THR A 71 -2.43 13.85 7.55
C THR A 71 -2.78 12.91 6.40
N PRO A 72 -3.99 12.34 6.37
CA PRO A 72 -4.47 11.59 5.21
C PRO A 72 -4.45 12.38 3.90
N ALA A 73 -4.57 13.70 4.00
CA ALA A 73 -4.54 14.61 2.85
C ALA A 73 -3.19 14.64 2.11
N LYS A 74 -2.07 14.33 2.77
CA LYS A 74 -0.72 14.24 2.15
C LYS A 74 -0.36 15.46 1.29
N THR A 75 -0.58 16.68 1.81
CA THR A 75 -0.37 17.89 1.02
C THR A 75 1.10 18.25 0.85
N LEU A 76 1.43 18.93 -0.26
CA LEU A 76 2.76 19.53 -0.46
C LEU A 76 3.13 20.49 0.69
N GLY A 77 2.15 21.23 1.22
CA GLY A 77 2.34 22.14 2.36
C GLY A 77 2.82 21.40 3.61
N THR A 78 2.26 20.22 3.89
CA THR A 78 2.71 19.37 5.01
C THR A 78 4.14 18.87 4.80
N ALA A 79 4.47 18.41 3.58
CA ALA A 79 5.83 17.94 3.27
C ALA A 79 6.86 19.09 3.35
N LEU A 80 6.53 20.30 2.87
CA LEU A 80 7.39 21.49 3.01
C LEU A 80 7.63 21.85 4.47
N ALA A 81 6.60 21.83 5.32
CA ALA A 81 6.76 22.13 6.75
C ALA A 81 7.68 21.11 7.45
N GLY A 82 7.54 19.84 7.11
CA GLY A 82 8.45 18.78 7.56
C GLY A 82 9.89 19.02 7.10
N LEU A 83 10.07 19.42 5.85
CA LEU A 83 11.41 19.73 5.30
C LEU A 83 12.04 20.94 5.99
N GLU A 84 11.27 22.00 6.27
CA GLU A 84 11.77 23.16 7.01
C GLU A 84 12.22 22.76 8.42
N ARG A 85 11.47 21.89 9.08
CA ARG A 85 11.84 21.33 10.38
C ARG A 85 13.15 20.53 10.28
N ALA A 86 13.26 19.64 9.30
CA ALA A 86 14.45 18.83 9.06
C ALA A 86 15.70 19.69 8.84
N ARG A 87 15.59 20.74 8.04
CA ARG A 87 16.70 21.70 7.78
C ARG A 87 17.12 22.47 9.02
N THR A 88 16.16 22.94 9.81
CA THR A 88 16.41 23.72 11.03
C THR A 88 17.21 22.91 12.03
N GLU A 89 16.96 21.62 12.13
CA GLU A 89 17.60 20.71 13.08
C GLU A 89 18.83 19.97 12.48
N GLY A 90 19.11 20.18 11.18
CA GLY A 90 20.26 19.54 10.52
C GLY A 90 20.13 18.03 10.41
N VAL A 91 18.97 17.56 9.93
CA VAL A 91 18.62 16.15 9.86
C VAL A 91 19.22 15.50 8.61
N ASP A 92 19.83 14.30 8.76
CA ASP A 92 20.38 13.48 7.68
C ASP A 92 19.38 12.46 7.13
N ALA A 93 18.43 12.03 7.97
CA ALA A 93 17.42 11.03 7.60
C ALA A 93 16.06 11.29 8.22
N VAL A 94 15.02 10.77 7.57
CA VAL A 94 13.66 10.71 8.13
C VAL A 94 13.30 9.28 8.49
N VAL A 95 12.75 9.08 9.69
CA VAL A 95 12.18 7.81 10.16
C VAL A 95 10.67 7.97 10.12
N ALA A 96 10.04 7.40 9.10
CA ALA A 96 8.61 7.54 8.86
C ALA A 96 7.83 6.42 9.54
N VAL A 97 6.97 6.77 10.50
CA VAL A 97 6.20 5.83 11.32
C VAL A 97 4.71 6.00 11.10
N GLY A 98 4.06 5.00 10.53
CA GLY A 98 2.63 5.08 10.27
C GLY A 98 2.14 4.30 9.05
N GLY A 99 0.97 4.65 8.58
CA GLY A 99 0.39 4.10 7.35
C GLY A 99 0.87 4.80 6.08
N GLY A 100 0.27 4.44 4.94
CA GLY A 100 0.66 4.93 3.62
C GLY A 100 0.75 6.45 3.51
N SER A 101 -0.18 7.22 4.12
CA SER A 101 -0.15 8.69 4.04
C SER A 101 1.09 9.31 4.69
N THR A 102 1.56 8.75 5.80
CA THR A 102 2.80 9.20 6.45
C THR A 102 4.02 8.84 5.62
N LEU A 103 4.06 7.62 5.07
CA LEU A 103 5.16 7.15 4.22
C LEU A 103 5.25 7.96 2.93
N ASP A 104 4.12 8.25 2.30
CA ASP A 104 4.06 9.10 1.12
C ASP A 104 4.55 10.53 1.43
N THR A 105 4.08 11.13 2.54
CA THR A 105 4.53 12.47 2.96
C THR A 105 6.04 12.51 3.20
N ALA A 106 6.62 11.47 3.81
CA ALA A 106 8.06 11.37 4.05
C ALA A 106 8.86 11.27 2.73
N LYS A 107 8.37 10.51 1.74
CA LYS A 107 8.97 10.43 0.41
C LYS A 107 8.87 11.76 -0.35
N VAL A 108 7.74 12.45 -0.28
CA VAL A 108 7.56 13.79 -0.87
C VAL A 108 8.50 14.79 -0.21
N LEU A 109 8.65 14.75 1.11
CA LEU A 109 9.62 15.56 1.85
C LEU A 109 11.05 15.26 1.38
N ALA A 110 11.42 13.98 1.24
CA ALA A 110 12.73 13.58 0.74
C ALA A 110 12.95 14.02 -0.72
N ALA A 111 11.94 13.90 -1.59
CA ALA A 111 12.00 14.43 -2.95
C ALA A 111 12.28 15.93 -2.97
N LEU A 112 11.54 16.70 -2.18
CA LEU A 112 11.73 18.15 -2.05
C LEU A 112 13.10 18.50 -1.46
N SER A 113 13.66 17.70 -0.55
CA SER A 113 14.97 17.96 0.05
C SER A 113 16.08 17.99 -0.98
N SER A 114 16.01 17.21 -2.04
CA SER A 114 16.99 17.15 -3.14
C SER A 114 17.16 18.49 -3.87
N HIS A 115 16.17 19.39 -3.78
CA HIS A 115 16.19 20.70 -4.46
C HIS A 115 16.86 21.81 -3.64
N GLY A 116 17.40 21.54 -2.44
CA GLY A 116 18.03 22.56 -1.62
C GLY A 116 17.10 23.78 -1.44
N ASP A 117 17.63 24.99 -1.55
CA ASP A 117 16.90 26.24 -1.33
C ASP A 117 15.73 26.47 -2.29
N SER A 118 15.68 25.75 -3.42
CA SER A 118 14.59 25.89 -4.41
C SER A 118 13.36 25.02 -4.13
N ALA A 119 13.37 24.17 -3.09
CA ALA A 119 12.25 23.25 -2.78
C ALA A 119 10.86 23.92 -2.73
N ALA A 120 10.77 25.11 -2.10
CA ALA A 120 9.50 25.84 -2.03
C ALA A 120 9.05 26.41 -3.40
N ALA A 121 9.98 26.68 -4.31
CA ALA A 121 9.63 27.10 -5.67
C ALA A 121 9.14 25.87 -6.48
N VAL A 122 9.86 24.74 -6.37
CA VAL A 122 9.46 23.49 -7.02
C VAL A 122 8.08 23.02 -6.56
N ALA A 123 7.78 23.10 -5.27
CA ALA A 123 6.45 22.74 -4.77
C ALA A 123 5.34 23.66 -5.33
N ARG A 124 5.60 24.95 -5.53
CA ARG A 124 4.65 25.87 -6.20
C ARG A 124 4.45 25.52 -7.66
N ASP A 125 5.55 25.25 -8.37
CA ASP A 125 5.50 24.83 -9.77
C ASP A 125 4.73 23.51 -9.92
N ALA A 126 4.90 22.56 -8.98
CA ALA A 126 4.17 21.31 -8.98
C ALA A 126 2.64 21.50 -8.85
N VAL A 127 2.18 22.47 -8.06
CA VAL A 127 0.73 22.80 -7.99
C VAL A 127 0.20 23.28 -9.36
N GLU A 128 1.02 23.97 -10.15
CA GLU A 128 0.61 24.49 -11.46
C GLU A 128 0.75 23.47 -12.58
N THR A 129 1.78 22.63 -12.51
CA THR A 129 2.14 21.70 -13.61
C THR A 129 1.63 20.28 -13.41
N GLY A 130 1.33 19.89 -12.18
CA GLY A 130 1.00 18.50 -11.83
C GLY A 130 2.21 17.59 -11.63
N ASP A 131 3.45 18.07 -11.84
CA ASP A 131 4.67 17.29 -11.81
C ASP A 131 5.58 17.68 -10.64
N LEU A 132 5.98 16.70 -9.84
CA LEU A 132 6.92 16.88 -8.74
C LEU A 132 8.21 16.09 -9.02
N PRO A 133 9.23 16.72 -9.62
CA PRO A 133 10.48 16.05 -9.92
C PRO A 133 11.35 15.85 -8.67
N VAL A 134 12.27 14.89 -8.73
CA VAL A 134 13.44 14.79 -7.84
C VAL A 134 14.64 15.39 -8.54
N ALA A 135 15.42 16.24 -7.86
CA ALA A 135 16.56 16.91 -8.49
C ALA A 135 17.62 15.89 -8.97
N THR A 136 18.18 16.12 -10.15
CA THR A 136 19.23 15.25 -10.72
C THR A 136 20.57 15.41 -10.02
N ASP A 137 20.85 16.61 -9.53
CA ASP A 137 22.15 17.01 -8.95
C ASP A 137 22.11 17.06 -7.40
N GLY A 138 20.99 16.69 -6.77
CA GLY A 138 20.80 16.67 -5.32
C GLY A 138 20.37 15.31 -4.83
N ASP A 139 20.88 14.91 -3.67
CA ASP A 139 20.46 13.66 -3.03
C ASP A 139 19.25 13.92 -2.11
N PRO A 140 18.19 13.11 -2.20
CA PRO A 140 17.11 13.12 -1.22
C PRO A 140 17.62 12.71 0.17
N LEU A 141 16.96 13.20 1.24
CA LEU A 141 17.18 12.66 2.58
C LEU A 141 16.94 11.14 2.59
N SER A 142 17.77 10.43 3.35
CA SER A 142 17.58 9.00 3.59
C SER A 142 16.24 8.71 4.26
N ILE A 143 15.60 7.62 3.89
CA ILE A 143 14.27 7.23 4.41
C ILE A 143 14.40 5.89 5.11
N VAL A 144 14.01 5.84 6.39
CA VAL A 144 13.75 4.59 7.12
C VAL A 144 12.25 4.49 7.36
N ALA A 145 11.63 3.40 6.94
CA ALA A 145 10.20 3.19 7.09
C ALA A 145 9.88 2.22 8.24
N VAL A 146 8.94 2.62 9.09
CA VAL A 146 8.34 1.80 10.14
C VAL A 146 6.83 1.77 9.90
N PRO A 147 6.34 0.90 9.01
CA PRO A 147 4.93 0.85 8.67
C PRO A 147 4.10 0.28 9.83
N THR A 148 2.88 0.77 9.96
CA THR A 148 1.88 0.27 10.92
C THR A 148 0.61 -0.25 10.22
N THR A 149 0.62 -0.34 8.89
CA THR A 149 -0.46 -0.89 8.06
C THR A 149 0.11 -1.84 7.01
N LEU A 150 -0.73 -2.72 6.47
CA LEU A 150 -0.35 -3.79 5.55
C LEU A 150 -0.59 -3.44 4.06
N ALA A 151 -0.84 -2.16 3.75
CA ALA A 151 -1.14 -1.73 2.39
C ALA A 151 0.07 -1.74 1.43
N GLY A 152 1.30 -1.68 1.96
CA GLY A 152 2.53 -1.84 1.19
C GLY A 152 3.01 -0.59 0.44
N ALA A 153 2.71 0.60 0.93
CA ALA A 153 3.29 1.85 0.43
C ALA A 153 4.77 2.00 0.80
N ASP A 154 5.23 1.21 1.73
CA ASP A 154 6.57 1.19 2.32
C ASP A 154 7.64 0.67 1.34
N LEU A 155 7.41 -0.47 0.70
CA LEU A 155 8.30 -1.07 -0.30
C LEU A 155 7.98 -0.53 -1.70
N SER A 156 8.10 0.79 -1.88
CA SER A 156 7.79 1.49 -3.13
C SER A 156 8.65 2.74 -3.28
N ASP A 157 9.05 3.05 -4.50
CA ASP A 157 9.73 4.29 -4.90
C ASP A 157 8.75 5.39 -5.36
N LEU A 158 7.46 5.11 -5.21
CA LEU A 158 6.35 6.00 -5.55
C LEU A 158 5.74 6.61 -4.29
N ALA A 159 5.31 7.85 -4.36
CA ALA A 159 4.44 8.48 -3.37
C ALA A 159 3.33 9.27 -4.06
N GLY A 160 2.10 9.14 -3.54
CA GLY A 160 0.99 10.01 -3.89
C GLY A 160 1.03 11.30 -3.08
N VAL A 161 0.62 12.41 -3.68
CA VAL A 161 0.59 13.73 -3.03
C VAL A 161 -0.61 14.54 -3.49
N THR A 162 -1.22 15.30 -2.58
CA THR A 162 -2.19 16.33 -2.92
C THR A 162 -1.45 17.63 -3.24
N LEU A 163 -1.66 18.15 -4.44
CA LEU A 163 -0.99 19.33 -4.97
C LEU A 163 -1.59 20.61 -4.39
N SER A 164 -1.45 20.77 -3.08
CA SER A 164 -1.86 21.94 -2.32
C SER A 164 -0.76 22.39 -1.37
N LEU A 165 -0.54 23.69 -1.29
CA LEU A 165 0.35 24.30 -0.29
C LEU A 165 -0.37 24.55 1.03
N ASP A 166 -1.69 24.46 1.07
CA ASP A 166 -2.47 24.46 2.29
C ASP A 166 -2.34 23.11 2.99
N ARG A 167 -1.90 23.15 4.26
CA ARG A 167 -1.70 21.96 5.08
C ARG A 167 -3.00 21.33 5.56
N ASP A 168 -4.02 22.18 5.72
CA ASP A 168 -5.35 21.82 6.19
C ASP A 168 -6.36 21.75 5.03
N ALA A 169 -5.88 21.51 3.79
CA ALA A 169 -6.75 21.37 2.63
C ALA A 169 -7.81 20.30 2.91
N ASP A 170 -9.06 20.74 2.91
CA ASP A 170 -10.22 19.91 3.14
C ASP A 170 -10.45 19.00 1.92
N LEU A 171 -10.23 17.72 2.07
CA LEU A 171 -10.51 16.71 1.05
C LEU A 171 -11.99 16.31 1.05
N ASP A 172 -12.72 16.67 2.13
CA ASP A 172 -14.14 16.37 2.34
C ASP A 172 -15.07 17.41 1.71
N SER A 173 -14.55 18.33 0.86
CA SER A 173 -15.43 19.27 0.15
C SER A 173 -16.41 18.45 -0.71
N GLU A 174 -17.72 18.60 -0.42
CA GLU A 174 -18.86 17.88 -1.03
C GLU A 174 -18.98 18.02 -2.57
N ARG A 175 -17.94 18.59 -3.23
CA ARG A 175 -17.85 18.75 -4.67
C ARG A 175 -16.56 18.14 -5.18
N ALA A 176 -16.67 16.91 -5.65
CA ALA A 176 -15.59 16.14 -6.23
C ALA A 176 -14.81 16.84 -7.38
N ASP A 177 -15.38 17.90 -7.97
CA ASP A 177 -14.78 18.69 -9.05
C ASP A 177 -13.95 19.90 -8.57
N ASP A 178 -14.02 20.31 -7.30
CA ASP A 178 -13.38 21.52 -6.77
C ASP A 178 -12.21 21.26 -5.80
N GLY A 179 -11.86 19.98 -5.54
CA GLY A 179 -10.74 19.63 -4.66
C GLY A 179 -9.37 19.90 -5.31
N PRO A 180 -8.30 20.08 -4.51
CA PRO A 180 -6.97 20.23 -5.05
C PRO A 180 -6.56 18.98 -5.83
N PRO A 181 -5.87 19.13 -6.98
CA PRO A 181 -5.49 17.99 -7.81
C PRO A 181 -4.56 17.05 -7.08
N SER A 182 -4.70 15.76 -7.38
CA SER A 182 -3.78 14.73 -6.93
C SER A 182 -2.61 14.60 -7.91
N GLY A 183 -1.42 14.30 -7.38
CA GLY A 183 -0.22 14.04 -8.16
C GLY A 183 0.59 12.91 -7.53
N GLY A 184 1.77 12.69 -8.08
CA GLY A 184 2.69 11.69 -7.55
C GLY A 184 4.13 12.02 -7.89
N VAL A 185 5.04 11.46 -7.12
CA VAL A 185 6.47 11.48 -7.41
C VAL A 185 6.99 10.05 -7.45
N ARG A 186 7.82 9.76 -8.43
CA ARG A 186 8.52 8.48 -8.54
C ARG A 186 10.00 8.69 -8.83
N ASP A 187 10.84 8.14 -8.00
CA ASP A 187 12.29 8.08 -8.23
C ASP A 187 12.87 6.89 -7.45
N PRO A 188 13.78 6.09 -8.03
CA PRO A 188 14.44 4.99 -7.33
C PRO A 188 15.08 5.38 -6.00
N ARG A 189 15.52 6.61 -5.82
CA ARG A 189 16.13 7.14 -4.60
C ARG A 189 15.13 7.40 -3.47
N LEU A 190 13.82 7.30 -3.73
CA LEU A 190 12.75 7.41 -2.72
C LEU A 190 12.34 6.06 -2.14
N MET A 191 12.93 4.95 -2.62
CA MET A 191 12.80 3.66 -1.97
C MET A 191 13.46 3.73 -0.60
N PRO A 192 12.76 3.36 0.49
CA PRO A 192 13.37 3.38 1.82
C PRO A 192 14.64 2.53 1.89
N ASP A 193 15.68 3.06 2.54
CA ASP A 193 16.96 2.39 2.73
C ASP A 193 16.87 1.26 3.75
N ALA A 194 15.93 1.37 4.70
CA ALA A 194 15.59 0.31 5.63
C ALA A 194 14.11 0.32 6.00
N LEU A 195 13.58 -0.87 6.29
CA LEU A 195 12.18 -1.09 6.67
C LEU A 195 12.13 -1.96 7.92
N PHE A 196 11.29 -1.56 8.88
CA PHE A 196 11.11 -2.27 10.15
C PHE A 196 9.63 -2.62 10.34
N TYR A 197 9.30 -3.90 10.17
CA TYR A 197 7.95 -4.44 10.34
C TYR A 197 7.83 -5.04 11.74
N ASP A 198 7.47 -4.20 12.70
CA ASP A 198 7.41 -4.56 14.12
C ASP A 198 6.02 -4.99 14.53
N ALA A 199 5.83 -6.27 14.82
CA ALA A 199 4.53 -6.84 15.17
C ALA A 199 3.89 -6.17 16.40
N ASP A 200 4.70 -5.70 17.37
CA ASP A 200 4.17 -5.02 18.54
C ASP A 200 3.58 -3.66 18.20
N LEU A 201 4.17 -2.94 17.24
CA LEU A 201 3.62 -1.67 16.73
C LEU A 201 2.33 -1.89 15.95
N TYR A 202 2.29 -2.92 15.09
CA TYR A 202 1.06 -3.23 14.34
C TYR A 202 -0.14 -3.53 15.26
N ARG A 203 0.09 -4.18 16.40
CA ARG A 203 -0.96 -4.46 17.41
C ARG A 203 -1.58 -3.21 18.02
N THR A 204 -0.95 -2.05 17.89
CA THR A 204 -1.50 -0.76 18.34
C THR A 204 -2.42 -0.10 17.32
N THR A 205 -2.41 -0.57 16.07
CA THR A 205 -3.26 -0.04 15.01
C THR A 205 -4.69 -0.55 15.16
N PRO A 206 -5.72 0.28 14.95
CA PRO A 206 -7.10 -0.17 15.00
C PRO A 206 -7.34 -1.36 14.07
N GLN A 207 -8.05 -2.37 14.58
CA GLN A 207 -8.29 -3.62 13.88
C GLN A 207 -8.94 -3.42 12.50
N SER A 208 -9.87 -2.47 12.37
CA SER A 208 -10.52 -2.15 11.09
C SER A 208 -9.53 -1.62 10.05
N VAL A 209 -8.54 -0.82 10.48
CA VAL A 209 -7.49 -0.29 9.59
C VAL A 209 -6.52 -1.40 9.18
N LEU A 210 -6.15 -2.29 10.12
CA LEU A 210 -5.32 -3.44 9.79
C LEU A 210 -6.04 -4.37 8.82
N ALA A 211 -7.30 -4.71 9.07
CA ALA A 211 -8.08 -5.61 8.25
C ALA A 211 -8.21 -5.11 6.81
N SER A 212 -8.59 -3.84 6.64
CA SER A 212 -8.72 -3.27 5.29
C SER A 212 -7.37 -3.17 4.57
N SER A 213 -6.32 -2.70 5.26
CA SER A 213 -4.98 -2.64 4.65
C SER A 213 -4.42 -4.01 4.32
N ALA A 214 -4.70 -5.03 5.15
CA ALA A 214 -4.31 -6.41 4.91
C ALA A 214 -4.97 -7.00 3.66
N MET A 215 -6.26 -6.73 3.46
CA MET A 215 -6.98 -7.17 2.26
C MET A 215 -6.40 -6.53 0.99
N ASN A 216 -6.07 -5.23 1.04
CA ASN A 216 -5.41 -4.55 -0.06
C ASN A 216 -4.05 -5.22 -0.42
N GLY A 217 -3.24 -5.54 0.58
CA GLY A 217 -1.96 -6.24 0.36
C GLY A 217 -2.13 -7.68 -0.11
N PHE A 218 -3.16 -8.39 0.35
CA PHE A 218 -3.49 -9.74 -0.09
C PHE A 218 -3.90 -9.77 -1.57
N ASP A 219 -4.75 -8.83 -2.00
CA ASP A 219 -5.18 -8.73 -3.39
C ASP A 219 -4.03 -8.44 -4.35
N LYS A 220 -3.04 -7.64 -3.95
CA LYS A 220 -1.82 -7.45 -4.74
C LYS A 220 -1.12 -8.79 -5.04
N GLY A 221 -1.04 -9.67 -4.04
CA GLY A 221 -0.48 -11.02 -4.23
C GLY A 221 -1.28 -11.86 -5.23
N LEU A 222 -2.61 -11.81 -5.20
CA LEU A 222 -3.48 -12.48 -6.15
C LEU A 222 -3.27 -11.93 -7.56
N GLU A 223 -3.32 -10.61 -7.71
CA GLU A 223 -3.18 -9.93 -8.99
C GLU A 223 -1.81 -10.15 -9.62
N MET A 224 -0.74 -10.27 -8.82
CA MET A 224 0.59 -10.64 -9.30
C MET A 224 0.58 -11.99 -10.00
N LEU A 225 -0.15 -12.99 -9.48
CA LEU A 225 -0.13 -14.34 -10.03
C LEU A 225 -0.82 -14.42 -11.40
N TYR A 226 -1.87 -13.67 -11.64
CA TYR A 226 -2.54 -13.67 -12.94
C TYR A 226 -2.09 -12.55 -13.89
N SER A 227 -1.20 -11.67 -13.44
CA SER A 227 -0.69 -10.57 -14.27
C SER A 227 0.03 -11.07 -15.53
N PRO A 228 -0.18 -10.46 -16.70
CA PRO A 228 0.60 -10.76 -17.91
C PRO A 228 2.08 -10.39 -17.75
N LEU A 229 2.42 -9.53 -16.78
CA LEU A 229 3.78 -9.09 -16.45
C LEU A 229 4.46 -10.00 -15.41
N SER A 230 3.83 -11.11 -15.02
CA SER A 230 4.40 -12.03 -14.03
C SER A 230 5.72 -12.65 -14.49
N THR A 231 6.63 -12.84 -13.55
CA THR A 231 7.95 -13.46 -13.75
C THR A 231 8.14 -14.60 -12.75
N PRO A 232 9.10 -15.50 -12.94
CA PRO A 232 9.39 -16.53 -11.93
C PRO A 232 9.72 -15.97 -10.53
N ILE A 233 10.26 -14.75 -10.44
CA ILE A 233 10.53 -14.08 -9.16
C ILE A 233 9.22 -13.61 -8.53
N THR A 234 8.39 -12.88 -9.28
CA THR A 234 7.08 -12.39 -8.78
C THR A 234 6.16 -13.55 -8.42
N ASP A 235 6.14 -14.62 -9.22
CA ASP A 235 5.37 -15.84 -8.92
C ASP A 235 5.80 -16.47 -7.58
N GLY A 236 7.12 -16.63 -7.38
CA GLY A 236 7.66 -17.22 -6.17
C GLY A 236 7.38 -16.39 -4.92
N THR A 237 7.53 -15.06 -5.00
CA THR A 237 7.29 -14.13 -3.89
C THR A 237 5.80 -14.00 -3.59
N ALA A 238 4.94 -13.89 -4.60
CA ALA A 238 3.49 -13.81 -4.43
C ALA A 238 2.92 -15.12 -3.86
N ALA A 239 3.29 -16.27 -4.41
CA ALA A 239 2.80 -17.56 -3.94
C ALA A 239 3.21 -17.83 -2.48
N ARG A 240 4.46 -17.53 -2.11
CA ARG A 240 4.91 -17.67 -0.72
C ARG A 240 4.22 -16.65 0.18
N GLY A 241 4.09 -15.41 -0.28
CA GLY A 241 3.43 -14.33 0.44
C GLY A 241 1.97 -14.64 0.74
N LEU A 242 1.19 -15.06 -0.25
CA LEU A 242 -0.22 -15.43 -0.08
C LEU A 242 -0.41 -16.59 0.90
N ARG A 243 0.50 -17.58 0.89
CA ARG A 243 0.45 -18.69 1.85
C ARG A 243 0.67 -18.22 3.28
N LEU A 244 1.63 -17.32 3.51
CA LEU A 244 1.89 -16.72 4.83
C LEU A 244 0.73 -15.81 5.26
N LEU A 245 0.21 -14.98 4.37
CA LEU A 245 -0.95 -14.13 4.63
C LEU A 245 -2.16 -14.96 5.05
N ARG A 246 -2.48 -16.01 4.31
CA ARG A 246 -3.59 -16.88 4.64
C ARG A 246 -3.42 -17.58 6.00
N SER A 247 -2.19 -17.89 6.42
CA SER A 247 -1.90 -18.44 7.75
C SER A 247 -2.04 -17.39 8.86
N GLY A 248 -1.61 -16.15 8.58
CA GLY A 248 -1.42 -15.12 9.60
C GLY A 248 -2.56 -14.13 9.75
N LEU A 249 -3.30 -13.81 8.68
CA LEU A 249 -4.28 -12.69 8.69
C LEU A 249 -5.40 -12.86 9.70
N GLY A 250 -5.84 -14.08 10.00
CA GLY A 250 -6.84 -14.33 11.03
C GLY A 250 -6.44 -13.83 12.41
N ALA A 251 -5.15 -13.64 12.70
CA ALA A 251 -4.68 -13.04 13.96
C ALA A 251 -5.18 -11.61 14.17
N ILE A 252 -5.45 -10.86 13.09
CA ILE A 252 -5.93 -9.47 13.16
C ILE A 252 -7.28 -9.38 13.87
N SER A 253 -8.11 -10.41 13.78
CA SER A 253 -9.44 -10.46 14.41
C SER A 253 -9.42 -11.05 15.83
N GLU A 254 -8.25 -11.45 16.34
CA GLU A 254 -8.09 -11.97 17.70
C GLU A 254 -7.90 -10.85 18.73
N ASP A 255 -8.34 -11.07 19.97
CA ASP A 255 -8.09 -10.16 21.10
C ASP A 255 -7.61 -10.96 22.32
N PRO A 256 -6.33 -10.89 22.70
CA PRO A 256 -5.24 -10.15 22.03
C PRO A 256 -4.80 -10.82 20.72
N MET A 257 -4.30 -10.03 19.78
CA MET A 257 -3.71 -10.54 18.54
C MET A 257 -2.52 -11.45 18.84
N ASP A 258 -2.46 -12.61 18.19
CA ASP A 258 -1.33 -13.52 18.28
C ASP A 258 -0.12 -12.94 17.52
N ALA A 259 0.97 -12.69 18.24
CA ALA A 259 2.16 -12.02 17.70
C ALA A 259 2.91 -12.87 16.66
N ASP A 260 2.95 -14.19 16.83
CA ASP A 260 3.66 -15.08 15.90
C ASP A 260 2.91 -15.18 14.58
N ARG A 261 1.59 -15.35 14.63
CA ARG A 261 0.74 -15.35 13.44
C ARG A 261 0.75 -13.98 12.74
N LEU A 262 0.72 -12.88 13.48
CA LEU A 262 0.85 -11.54 12.91
C LEU A 262 2.21 -11.38 12.22
N SER A 263 3.29 -11.90 12.80
CA SER A 263 4.62 -11.89 12.16
C SER A 263 4.62 -12.68 10.84
N ASP A 264 3.89 -13.79 10.75
CA ASP A 264 3.69 -14.51 9.50
C ASP A 264 2.97 -13.64 8.45
N ALA A 265 1.91 -12.92 8.85
CA ALA A 265 1.22 -11.99 7.97
C ALA A 265 2.15 -10.86 7.48
N LEU A 266 2.97 -10.28 8.37
CA LEU A 266 3.96 -9.27 8.02
C LEU A 266 5.01 -9.81 7.03
N ALA A 267 5.55 -11.00 7.28
CA ALA A 267 6.47 -11.65 6.36
C ALA A 267 5.80 -11.94 5.00
N GLY A 268 4.51 -12.25 5.00
CA GLY A 268 3.70 -12.44 3.80
C GLY A 268 3.57 -11.16 2.97
N ILE A 269 3.23 -10.05 3.61
CA ILE A 269 3.17 -8.71 2.95
C ILE A 269 4.53 -8.34 2.39
N VAL A 270 5.60 -8.51 3.16
CA VAL A 270 6.96 -8.21 2.70
C VAL A 270 7.30 -9.03 1.45
N ALA A 271 6.97 -10.32 1.40
CA ALA A 271 7.24 -11.15 0.23
C ALA A 271 6.47 -10.66 -1.01
N VAL A 272 5.18 -10.34 -0.87
CA VAL A 272 4.37 -9.78 -1.96
C VAL A 272 4.96 -8.45 -2.45
N GLN A 273 5.19 -7.51 -1.54
CA GLN A 273 5.64 -6.16 -1.90
C GLN A 273 7.05 -6.17 -2.49
N TYR A 274 7.95 -7.01 -1.99
CA TYR A 274 9.30 -7.16 -2.54
C TYR A 274 9.29 -7.61 -4.01
N GLY A 275 8.47 -8.60 -4.35
CA GLY A 275 8.28 -9.03 -5.73
C GLY A 275 7.73 -7.93 -6.62
N LEU A 276 6.77 -7.17 -6.09
CA LEU A 276 6.12 -6.07 -6.80
C LEU A 276 7.08 -4.90 -7.03
N ALA A 277 7.88 -4.55 -6.03
CA ALA A 277 8.80 -3.42 -6.09
C ALA A 277 9.93 -3.60 -7.13
N GLY A 278 10.35 -4.84 -7.40
CA GLY A 278 11.38 -5.15 -8.39
C GLY A 278 10.85 -5.47 -9.80
N ALA A 279 9.54 -5.51 -10.00
CA ALA A 279 8.93 -5.85 -11.28
C ALA A 279 8.70 -4.60 -12.14
N GLU A 280 9.42 -4.49 -13.26
CA GLU A 280 9.29 -3.38 -14.19
C GLU A 280 7.87 -3.32 -14.79
N GLY A 281 7.25 -2.13 -14.73
CA GLY A 281 5.92 -1.90 -15.30
C GLY A 281 4.76 -2.59 -14.58
N TYR A 282 5.03 -3.36 -13.52
CA TYR A 282 3.98 -4.02 -12.77
C TYR A 282 3.08 -3.00 -12.06
N ARG A 283 1.80 -3.26 -12.10
CA ARG A 283 0.77 -2.49 -11.39
C ARG A 283 -0.25 -3.46 -10.79
N ALA A 284 -0.96 -3.00 -9.76
CA ALA A 284 -2.23 -3.59 -9.39
C ALA A 284 -3.18 -3.63 -10.61
N SER A 285 -4.20 -4.45 -10.58
CA SER A 285 -5.02 -4.75 -11.73
C SER A 285 -6.52 -4.53 -11.46
N ILE A 286 -7.36 -5.41 -11.97
CA ILE A 286 -8.82 -5.27 -12.01
C ILE A 286 -9.49 -5.10 -10.63
N VAL A 287 -9.05 -5.82 -9.58
CA VAL A 287 -9.62 -5.66 -8.22
C VAL A 287 -9.34 -4.26 -7.69
N HIS A 288 -8.13 -3.74 -7.93
CA HIS A 288 -7.76 -2.39 -7.53
C HIS A 288 -8.51 -1.31 -8.33
N ALA A 289 -8.78 -1.54 -9.63
CA ALA A 289 -9.64 -0.65 -10.42
C ALA A 289 -11.04 -0.51 -9.80
N PHE A 290 -11.61 -1.62 -9.33
CA PHE A 290 -12.88 -1.58 -8.58
C PHE A 290 -12.75 -0.78 -7.28
N GLY A 291 -11.65 -0.92 -6.54
CA GLY A 291 -11.39 -0.10 -5.35
C GLY A 291 -11.30 1.39 -5.65
N HIS A 292 -10.67 1.77 -6.78
CA HIS A 292 -10.56 3.16 -7.23
C HIS A 292 -11.93 3.77 -7.57
N GLY A 293 -12.85 3.01 -8.13
CA GLY A 293 -14.21 3.48 -8.43
C GLY A 293 -14.97 4.00 -7.20
N PHE A 294 -14.57 3.60 -5.98
CA PHE A 294 -15.13 4.08 -4.72
C PHE A 294 -14.25 5.12 -4.00
N SER A 295 -13.09 5.49 -4.55
CA SER A 295 -12.16 6.42 -3.90
C SER A 295 -12.65 7.86 -3.90
N HIS A 296 -13.62 8.20 -4.74
CA HIS A 296 -14.22 9.51 -4.83
C HIS A 296 -15.68 9.43 -4.37
N GLY A 297 -16.03 10.20 -3.36
CA GLY A 297 -17.41 10.29 -2.86
C GLY A 297 -17.79 9.35 -1.72
N TYR A 298 -16.89 8.43 -1.30
CA TYR A 298 -17.15 7.50 -0.20
C TYR A 298 -16.00 7.51 0.80
N ASP A 299 -16.33 7.64 2.10
CA ASP A 299 -15.35 7.50 3.19
C ASP A 299 -15.16 6.00 3.53
N VAL A 300 -14.50 5.28 2.62
CA VAL A 300 -14.25 3.85 2.77
C VAL A 300 -12.82 3.50 2.38
N HIS A 301 -12.16 2.66 3.18
CA HIS A 301 -10.86 2.13 2.81
C HIS A 301 -10.95 1.20 1.60
N GLN A 302 -10.09 1.41 0.60
CA GLN A 302 -10.04 0.59 -0.62
C GLN A 302 -10.04 -0.91 -0.34
N GLY A 303 -9.25 -1.39 0.63
CA GLY A 303 -9.20 -2.81 0.95
C GLY A 303 -10.52 -3.39 1.49
N THR A 304 -11.40 -2.56 2.04
CA THR A 304 -12.77 -2.98 2.38
C THR A 304 -13.56 -3.29 1.11
N ILE A 305 -13.49 -2.42 0.13
CA ILE A 305 -14.12 -2.64 -1.19
C ILE A 305 -13.49 -3.86 -1.86
N HIS A 306 -12.16 -4.00 -1.85
CA HIS A 306 -11.47 -5.17 -2.39
C HIS A 306 -12.02 -6.47 -1.81
N GLY A 307 -12.15 -6.56 -0.48
CA GLY A 307 -12.69 -7.76 0.17
C GLY A 307 -14.09 -8.14 -0.30
N ILE A 308 -14.92 -7.15 -0.59
CA ILE A 308 -16.29 -7.37 -1.11
C ILE A 308 -16.25 -7.79 -2.57
N VAL A 309 -15.51 -7.06 -3.42
CA VAL A 309 -15.60 -7.25 -4.87
C VAL A 309 -14.69 -8.36 -5.40
N ALA A 310 -13.56 -8.66 -4.76
CA ALA A 310 -12.59 -9.65 -5.25
C ALA A 310 -13.19 -11.02 -5.56
N PRO A 311 -14.06 -11.62 -4.73
CA PRO A 311 -14.73 -12.88 -5.07
C PRO A 311 -15.56 -12.81 -6.37
N HIS A 312 -16.19 -11.68 -6.64
CA HIS A 312 -17.03 -11.47 -7.82
C HIS A 312 -16.19 -11.17 -9.07
N VAL A 313 -15.14 -10.38 -8.90
CA VAL A 313 -14.17 -10.09 -9.96
C VAL A 313 -13.42 -11.36 -10.38
N LEU A 314 -12.97 -12.18 -9.44
CA LEU A 314 -12.30 -13.46 -9.76
C LEU A 314 -13.23 -14.42 -10.51
N ARG A 315 -14.51 -14.50 -10.16
CA ARG A 315 -15.48 -15.26 -10.96
C ARG A 315 -15.57 -14.77 -12.39
N TYR A 316 -15.57 -13.45 -12.60
CA TYR A 316 -15.55 -12.88 -13.93
C TYR A 316 -14.24 -13.23 -14.65
N VAL A 317 -13.09 -12.99 -14.05
CA VAL A 317 -11.78 -13.34 -14.64
C VAL A 317 -11.72 -14.80 -15.05
N PHE A 318 -12.15 -15.72 -14.18
CA PHE A 318 -12.12 -17.16 -14.46
C PHE A 318 -13.21 -17.62 -15.44
N SER A 319 -14.22 -16.81 -15.75
CA SER A 319 -15.15 -17.07 -16.84
C SER A 319 -14.57 -16.72 -18.20
N GLU A 320 -13.73 -15.68 -18.24
CA GLU A 320 -13.14 -15.19 -19.50
C GLU A 320 -11.84 -15.92 -19.85
N VAL A 321 -10.99 -16.18 -18.83
CA VAL A 321 -9.64 -16.74 -19.04
C VAL A 321 -9.31 -17.80 -17.99
N ASP A 322 -8.24 -18.56 -18.22
CA ASP A 322 -7.71 -19.47 -17.21
C ASP A 322 -7.23 -18.73 -15.95
N GLY A 323 -6.64 -17.54 -16.11
CA GLY A 323 -6.16 -16.72 -15.01
C GLY A 323 -5.11 -17.42 -14.12
N ARG A 324 -4.43 -18.43 -14.64
CA ARG A 324 -3.42 -19.25 -13.91
C ARG A 324 -3.95 -19.85 -12.60
N ARG A 325 -5.21 -20.29 -12.60
CA ARG A 325 -5.95 -20.75 -11.42
C ARG A 325 -5.26 -21.85 -10.64
N ASP A 326 -4.55 -22.77 -11.31
CA ASP A 326 -3.82 -23.83 -10.60
C ASP A 326 -2.70 -23.26 -9.71
N LEU A 327 -1.98 -22.24 -10.19
CA LEU A 327 -0.94 -21.57 -9.42
C LEU A 327 -1.53 -20.77 -8.24
N ILE A 328 -2.66 -20.10 -8.46
CA ILE A 328 -3.36 -19.37 -7.39
C ILE A 328 -3.86 -20.34 -6.32
N ALA A 329 -4.45 -21.48 -6.74
CA ALA A 329 -4.91 -22.51 -5.81
C ALA A 329 -3.75 -23.09 -4.99
N GLU A 330 -2.61 -23.36 -5.62
CA GLU A 330 -1.38 -23.81 -4.94
C GLU A 330 -0.88 -22.74 -3.95
N ALA A 331 -0.83 -21.46 -4.37
CA ALA A 331 -0.44 -20.33 -3.52
C ALA A 331 -1.33 -20.20 -2.29
N LEU A 332 -2.64 -20.39 -2.45
CA LEU A 332 -3.62 -20.39 -1.36
C LEU A 332 -3.62 -21.69 -0.55
N GLY A 333 -2.83 -22.71 -0.92
CA GLY A 333 -2.76 -23.98 -0.22
C GLY A 333 -3.99 -24.87 -0.38
N LEU A 334 -4.71 -24.74 -1.50
CA LEU A 334 -5.90 -25.52 -1.79
C LEU A 334 -5.51 -26.89 -2.41
N ASP A 335 -6.16 -27.95 -1.96
CA ASP A 335 -6.03 -29.28 -2.57
C ASP A 335 -7.04 -29.45 -3.71
N VAL A 336 -6.60 -29.10 -4.91
CA VAL A 336 -7.43 -29.10 -6.12
C VAL A 336 -6.91 -30.05 -7.21
N ALA A 337 -5.92 -30.88 -6.90
CA ALA A 337 -5.26 -31.76 -7.88
C ALA A 337 -6.29 -32.62 -8.64
N GLY A 338 -6.29 -32.50 -9.97
CA GLY A 338 -7.16 -33.28 -10.87
C GLY A 338 -8.64 -32.87 -10.83
N ARG A 339 -9.00 -31.74 -10.20
CA ARG A 339 -10.38 -31.24 -10.21
C ARG A 339 -10.67 -30.48 -11.52
N PRO A 340 -11.96 -30.44 -11.95
CA PRO A 340 -12.37 -29.59 -13.07
C PRO A 340 -12.07 -28.10 -12.83
N ALA A 341 -11.82 -27.35 -13.89
CA ALA A 341 -11.39 -25.96 -13.84
C ALA A 341 -12.41 -25.02 -13.13
N ASP A 342 -13.69 -25.26 -13.29
CA ASP A 342 -14.77 -24.55 -12.62
C ASP A 342 -14.79 -24.81 -11.10
N VAL A 343 -14.49 -26.05 -10.68
CA VAL A 343 -14.38 -26.41 -9.26
C VAL A 343 -13.14 -25.75 -8.63
N VAL A 344 -12.03 -25.65 -9.37
CA VAL A 344 -10.82 -24.93 -8.91
C VAL A 344 -11.11 -23.43 -8.75
N ALA A 345 -11.79 -22.84 -9.74
CA ALA A 345 -12.19 -21.43 -9.71
C ALA A 345 -13.04 -21.10 -8.46
N GLU A 346 -14.10 -21.88 -8.21
CA GLU A 346 -14.95 -21.64 -7.03
C GLU A 346 -14.20 -21.88 -5.72
N ALA A 347 -13.31 -22.86 -5.64
CA ALA A 347 -12.48 -23.07 -4.45
C ALA A 347 -11.56 -21.88 -4.14
N ILE A 348 -11.02 -21.21 -5.17
CA ILE A 348 -10.23 -19.97 -5.02
C ILE A 348 -11.12 -18.85 -4.52
N VAL A 349 -12.28 -18.64 -5.14
CA VAL A 349 -13.24 -17.59 -4.77
C VAL A 349 -13.68 -17.74 -3.31
N ASP A 350 -14.00 -18.97 -2.91
CA ASP A 350 -14.39 -19.28 -1.53
C ASP A 350 -13.24 -19.02 -0.55
N ALA A 351 -12.00 -19.31 -0.93
CA ALA A 351 -10.84 -19.05 -0.10
C ALA A 351 -10.58 -17.55 0.08
N VAL A 352 -10.78 -16.73 -0.96
CA VAL A 352 -10.67 -15.27 -0.89
C VAL A 352 -11.78 -14.67 -0.04
N ALA A 353 -13.02 -15.17 -0.20
CA ALA A 353 -14.14 -14.77 0.64
C ALA A 353 -13.89 -15.12 2.13
N ALA A 354 -13.29 -16.29 2.40
CA ALA A 354 -12.95 -16.69 3.75
C ALA A 354 -11.90 -15.75 4.38
N VAL A 355 -10.90 -15.28 3.64
CA VAL A 355 -9.92 -14.28 4.13
C VAL A 355 -10.63 -12.98 4.51
N ARG A 356 -11.54 -12.47 3.67
CA ARG A 356 -12.38 -11.31 3.99
C ARG A 356 -13.14 -11.52 5.30
N ASP A 357 -13.81 -12.67 5.44
CA ASP A 357 -14.64 -12.99 6.60
C ASP A 357 -13.80 -13.15 7.88
N GLU A 358 -12.62 -13.77 7.78
CA GLU A 358 -11.64 -13.87 8.88
C GLU A 358 -11.12 -12.50 9.32
N LEU A 359 -11.00 -11.54 8.42
CA LEU A 359 -10.63 -10.16 8.69
C LEU A 359 -11.81 -9.35 9.29
N GLY A 360 -13.01 -9.89 9.34
CA GLY A 360 -14.20 -9.19 9.82
C GLY A 360 -14.68 -8.07 8.90
N LEU A 361 -14.29 -8.10 7.63
CA LEU A 361 -14.71 -7.11 6.63
C LEU A 361 -16.15 -7.39 6.16
N PRO A 362 -16.90 -6.36 5.73
CA PRO A 362 -18.26 -6.55 5.21
C PRO A 362 -18.26 -7.43 3.96
N GLY A 363 -19.30 -8.25 3.84
CA GLY A 363 -19.47 -9.17 2.72
C GLY A 363 -20.17 -8.59 1.51
N ARG A 364 -20.75 -7.39 1.63
CA ARG A 364 -21.62 -6.78 0.59
C ARG A 364 -21.47 -5.28 0.56
N LEU A 365 -21.60 -4.67 -0.63
CA LEU A 365 -21.52 -3.22 -0.82
C LEU A 365 -22.61 -2.47 -0.02
N ARG A 366 -23.81 -3.02 0.12
CA ARG A 366 -24.89 -2.40 0.92
C ARG A 366 -24.60 -2.31 2.42
N ASP A 367 -23.61 -3.05 2.91
CA ASP A 367 -23.18 -3.01 4.31
C ASP A 367 -22.11 -1.93 4.55
N VAL A 368 -21.69 -1.22 3.48
CA VAL A 368 -20.75 -0.09 3.52
C VAL A 368 -21.54 1.21 3.62
N GLU A 369 -21.23 2.02 4.62
CA GLU A 369 -21.94 3.30 4.86
C GLU A 369 -21.77 4.25 3.67
N GLY A 370 -22.85 4.89 3.27
CA GLY A 370 -22.88 5.87 2.18
C GLY A 370 -22.98 5.26 0.77
N VAL A 371 -22.71 3.96 0.57
CA VAL A 371 -22.83 3.35 -0.76
C VAL A 371 -24.30 3.09 -1.11
N ALA A 372 -24.72 3.54 -2.28
CA ALA A 372 -26.07 3.33 -2.79
C ALA A 372 -26.05 2.62 -4.15
N GLN A 373 -26.97 1.67 -4.34
CA GLN A 373 -27.09 0.93 -5.61
C GLN A 373 -27.35 1.85 -6.82
N GLY A 374 -27.97 3.02 -6.57
CA GLY A 374 -28.23 4.02 -7.62
C GLY A 374 -26.99 4.62 -8.23
N ASP A 375 -25.84 4.54 -7.55
CA ASP A 375 -24.57 5.14 -7.97
C ASP A 375 -23.74 4.17 -8.87
N PHE A 376 -24.17 2.91 -8.98
CA PHE A 376 -23.42 1.88 -9.74
C PHE A 376 -23.16 2.22 -11.20
N PRO A 377 -24.04 2.89 -11.95
CA PRO A 377 -23.71 3.32 -13.31
C PRO A 377 -22.50 4.26 -13.37
N GLU A 378 -22.44 5.25 -12.49
CA GLU A 378 -21.33 6.22 -12.42
C GLU A 378 -20.04 5.56 -11.94
N ILE A 379 -20.11 4.71 -10.90
CA ILE A 379 -18.99 3.92 -10.41
C ILE A 379 -18.47 2.99 -11.51
N ALA A 380 -19.35 2.35 -12.29
CA ALA A 380 -18.93 1.47 -13.38
C ALA A 380 -18.24 2.21 -14.51
N ASP A 381 -18.69 3.43 -14.85
CA ASP A 381 -18.01 4.29 -15.83
C ASP A 381 -16.61 4.69 -15.31
N ALA A 382 -16.47 5.06 -14.02
CA ALA A 382 -15.19 5.39 -13.41
C ALA A 382 -14.22 4.21 -13.40
N ILE A 383 -14.69 3.00 -13.04
CA ILE A 383 -13.89 1.77 -13.08
C ILE A 383 -13.44 1.47 -14.52
N HIS A 384 -14.33 1.59 -15.49
CA HIS A 384 -14.02 1.30 -16.90
C HIS A 384 -12.98 2.27 -17.47
N ALA A 385 -12.92 3.49 -16.97
CA ALA A 385 -11.93 4.50 -17.36
C ALA A 385 -10.58 4.36 -16.63
N ASP A 386 -10.46 3.46 -15.66
CA ASP A 386 -9.25 3.30 -14.85
C ASP A 386 -8.13 2.61 -15.62
N ASP A 387 -6.94 3.21 -15.61
CA ASP A 387 -5.74 2.70 -16.30
C ASP A 387 -5.31 1.29 -15.83
N LEU A 388 -5.74 0.85 -14.64
CA LEU A 388 -5.42 -0.48 -14.11
C LEU A 388 -6.12 -1.61 -14.87
N LEU A 389 -7.19 -1.33 -15.60
CA LEU A 389 -7.80 -2.33 -16.49
C LEU A 389 -6.88 -2.70 -17.66
N ALA A 390 -6.02 -1.77 -18.09
CA ALA A 390 -5.07 -2.03 -19.18
C ALA A 390 -4.00 -3.09 -18.82
N VAL A 391 -3.84 -3.42 -17.56
CA VAL A 391 -2.91 -4.46 -17.07
C VAL A 391 -3.64 -5.70 -16.53
N ALA A 392 -4.93 -5.82 -16.82
CA ALA A 392 -5.69 -7.05 -16.57
C ALA A 392 -5.13 -8.24 -17.37
N PRO A 393 -5.44 -9.48 -17.02
CA PRO A 393 -5.04 -10.64 -17.80
C PRO A 393 -5.47 -10.54 -19.26
N ASP A 394 -4.60 -10.98 -20.18
CA ASP A 394 -4.93 -10.98 -21.63
C ASP A 394 -6.27 -11.67 -21.88
N GLY A 395 -7.20 -10.96 -22.51
CA GLY A 395 -8.56 -11.42 -22.78
C GLY A 395 -9.59 -11.03 -21.72
N VAL A 396 -9.21 -10.31 -20.68
CA VAL A 396 -10.11 -9.72 -19.69
C VAL A 396 -10.27 -8.22 -20.00
N ASP A 397 -11.42 -7.85 -20.54
CA ASP A 397 -11.74 -6.46 -20.94
C ASP A 397 -13.23 -6.20 -20.63
N PRO A 398 -13.59 -5.95 -19.35
CA PRO A 398 -14.98 -5.82 -18.96
C PRO A 398 -15.59 -4.52 -19.50
N SER A 399 -16.71 -4.63 -20.19
CA SER A 399 -17.56 -3.50 -20.55
C SER A 399 -18.18 -2.85 -19.28
N VAL A 400 -18.60 -1.59 -19.38
CA VAL A 400 -19.35 -0.89 -18.33
C VAL A 400 -20.53 -1.73 -17.81
N ALA A 401 -21.26 -2.41 -18.69
CA ALA A 401 -22.39 -3.26 -18.33
C ALA A 401 -21.97 -4.49 -17.50
N GLU A 402 -20.82 -5.10 -17.80
CA GLU A 402 -20.29 -6.23 -17.06
C GLU A 402 -19.76 -5.79 -15.70
N ILE A 403 -19.11 -4.63 -15.63
CA ILE A 403 -18.69 -4.00 -14.36
C ILE A 403 -19.91 -3.73 -13.49
N ALA A 404 -20.96 -3.09 -14.02
CA ALA A 404 -22.21 -2.86 -13.31
C ALA A 404 -22.84 -4.18 -12.80
N ALA A 405 -22.82 -5.23 -13.63
CA ALA A 405 -23.33 -6.54 -13.22
C ALA A 405 -22.47 -7.19 -12.12
N ILE A 406 -21.16 -6.91 -12.03
CA ILE A 406 -20.30 -7.34 -10.93
C ILE A 406 -20.69 -6.60 -9.64
N LEU A 407 -20.89 -5.27 -9.70
CA LEU A 407 -21.33 -4.45 -8.57
C LEU A 407 -22.70 -4.90 -8.04
N GLU A 408 -23.64 -5.20 -8.92
CA GLU A 408 -24.97 -5.74 -8.55
C GLU A 408 -24.88 -7.09 -7.82
N ARG A 409 -23.96 -7.97 -8.23
CA ARG A 409 -23.74 -9.23 -7.53
C ARG A 409 -23.08 -9.05 -6.16
N ALA A 410 -22.33 -7.98 -5.98
CA ALA A 410 -21.67 -7.61 -4.73
C ALA A 410 -22.59 -6.84 -3.76
N TRP A 411 -23.77 -6.42 -4.21
CA TRP A 411 -24.79 -5.73 -3.41
C TRP A 411 -25.52 -6.70 -2.46
#